data_9a7951f3a904fad91577ded1369e745c
#
_entry.id   9a7951f3a904fad91577ded1369e745c
#
_cell.length_a   1.000
_cell.length_b   1.000
_cell.length_c   1.000
_cell.angle_alpha   90.00
_cell.angle_beta   90.00
_cell.angle_gamma   90.00
#
_symmetry.space_group_name_H-M   'P 1'
#
loop_
_entity.id
_entity.type
_entity.pdbx_description
1 polymer ?
#
loop_
_entity_poly.entity_id
_entity_poly.type
_entity_poly.pdbx_seq_one_letter_code
_entity_poly.pdbx_strand_id
1 'polypeptide(L)'
;MLELRGVSAAYGQVQVLWDISLTVGDGELVCLLGGNASGKSTTMKTILGLVRPRGGEILWDGRPIQGRTPAEVVRAGIAPVLESRRIFPDLTVHENLLMGAYTRDDAAGIRADLERVLAQFPVLAERRRQPGGSLSGGEQQMLAMGRALLARPRLLVMDEPSMGLSPLYVDRIFDIIQGLNRDGIGILLVEQNANMALSIADRGYVLQTGRVVLQDAAANLVNHPMMRAAYLEL
;
A
#
# COMPACT_ATOMS: atom_id res chain seq x y z
N MET A 1 -12.90 2.90 7.36
CA MET A 1 -12.85 1.43 7.09
C MET A 1 -13.03 1.16 5.61
N LEU A 2 -12.15 0.34 5.01
CA LEU A 2 -12.28 -0.19 3.64
C LEU A 2 -12.97 -1.56 3.68
N GLU A 3 -13.89 -1.78 2.74
CA GLU A 3 -14.57 -3.08 2.60
C GLU A 3 -14.77 -3.41 1.11
N LEU A 4 -14.36 -4.60 0.71
CA LEU A 4 -14.66 -5.22 -0.58
C LEU A 4 -15.68 -6.32 -0.37
N ARG A 5 -16.74 -6.33 -1.16
CA ARG A 5 -17.83 -7.33 -1.13
C ARG A 5 -17.97 -7.96 -2.50
N GLY A 6 -17.54 -9.20 -2.65
CA GLY A 6 -17.71 -9.99 -3.86
C GLY A 6 -17.08 -9.37 -5.11
N VAL A 7 -15.96 -8.65 -4.96
CA VAL A 7 -15.36 -7.87 -6.06
C VAL A 7 -14.76 -8.79 -7.10
N SER A 8 -15.18 -8.60 -8.34
CA SER A 8 -14.66 -9.30 -9.51
C SER A 8 -14.11 -8.29 -10.52
N ALA A 9 -12.94 -8.57 -11.11
CA ALA A 9 -12.30 -7.69 -12.06
C ALA A 9 -11.58 -8.44 -13.19
N ALA A 10 -11.45 -7.79 -14.34
CA ALA A 10 -10.84 -8.37 -15.53
C ALA A 10 -10.10 -7.33 -16.38
N TYR A 11 -9.12 -7.79 -17.15
CA TYR A 11 -8.48 -7.02 -18.22
C TYR A 11 -8.99 -7.54 -19.57
N GLY A 12 -9.75 -6.73 -20.29
CA GLY A 12 -10.44 -7.18 -21.51
C GLY A 12 -11.31 -8.41 -21.24
N GLN A 13 -11.05 -9.53 -21.88
CA GLN A 13 -11.78 -10.79 -21.65
C GLN A 13 -11.19 -11.67 -20.53
N VAL A 14 -10.00 -11.33 -20.03
CA VAL A 14 -9.29 -12.15 -19.05
C VAL A 14 -9.73 -11.75 -17.65
N GLN A 15 -10.47 -12.62 -16.97
CA GLN A 15 -10.85 -12.43 -15.57
C GLN A 15 -9.67 -12.74 -14.66
N VAL A 16 -9.40 -11.85 -13.72
CA VAL A 16 -8.28 -11.94 -12.78
C VAL A 16 -8.75 -12.05 -11.34
N LEU A 17 -9.82 -11.34 -10.96
CA LEU A 17 -10.39 -11.41 -9.63
C LEU A 17 -11.77 -12.06 -9.65
N TRP A 18 -12.01 -12.95 -8.69
CA TRP A 18 -13.23 -13.73 -8.56
C TRP A 18 -13.74 -13.61 -7.13
N ASP A 19 -14.80 -12.82 -6.93
CA ASP A 19 -15.53 -12.74 -5.66
C ASP A 19 -14.62 -12.40 -4.46
N ILE A 20 -13.79 -11.37 -4.60
CA ILE A 20 -12.88 -10.92 -3.55
C ILE A 20 -13.66 -10.16 -2.49
N SER A 21 -13.61 -10.68 -1.26
CA SER A 21 -14.15 -10.02 -0.07
C SER A 21 -13.05 -9.87 0.98
N LEU A 22 -12.79 -8.64 1.39
CA LEU A 22 -11.84 -8.31 2.44
C LEU A 22 -12.22 -6.99 3.13
N THR A 23 -11.71 -6.79 4.33
CA THR A 23 -11.89 -5.56 5.11
C THR A 23 -10.58 -5.06 5.67
N VAL A 24 -10.45 -3.73 5.83
CA VAL A 24 -9.38 -3.09 6.59
C VAL A 24 -10.03 -2.08 7.53
N GLY A 25 -9.87 -2.30 8.83
CA GLY A 25 -10.36 -1.41 9.88
C GLY A 25 -9.61 -0.08 9.95
N ASP A 26 -10.13 0.87 10.71
CA ASP A 26 -9.42 2.12 10.99
C ASP A 26 -8.20 1.80 11.88
N GLY A 27 -7.00 2.26 11.47
CA GLY A 27 -5.75 2.00 12.17
C GLY A 27 -5.28 0.53 12.13
N GLU A 28 -5.94 -0.35 11.37
CA GLU A 28 -5.57 -1.76 11.26
C GLU A 28 -4.49 -1.97 10.20
N LEU A 29 -3.53 -2.86 10.47
CA LEU A 29 -2.56 -3.33 9.49
C LEU A 29 -2.97 -4.72 8.98
N VAL A 30 -3.43 -4.77 7.75
CA VAL A 30 -3.88 -6.00 7.08
C VAL A 30 -2.91 -6.33 5.95
N CYS A 31 -2.44 -7.59 5.90
CA CYS A 31 -1.63 -8.05 4.77
C CYS A 31 -2.46 -8.83 3.75
N LEU A 32 -2.15 -8.62 2.47
CA LEU A 32 -2.68 -9.36 1.32
C LEU A 32 -1.54 -10.15 0.70
N LEU A 33 -1.50 -11.44 0.97
CA LEU A 33 -0.45 -12.36 0.60
C LEU A 33 -0.82 -13.20 -0.63
N GLY A 34 0.17 -13.73 -1.30
CA GLY A 34 -0.01 -14.63 -2.42
C GLY A 34 1.19 -14.62 -3.38
N GLY A 35 1.33 -15.67 -4.16
CA GLY A 35 2.36 -15.77 -5.18
C GLY A 35 2.18 -14.74 -6.33
N ASN A 36 3.12 -14.74 -7.25
CA ASN A 36 3.01 -13.91 -8.45
C ASN A 36 1.77 -14.29 -9.25
N ALA A 37 1.14 -13.29 -9.87
CA ALA A 37 -0.10 -13.43 -10.64
C ALA A 37 -1.32 -13.94 -9.82
N SER A 38 -1.27 -13.97 -8.49
CA SER A 38 -2.42 -14.35 -7.67
C SER A 38 -3.59 -13.34 -7.66
N GLY A 39 -3.35 -12.10 -8.12
CA GLY A 39 -4.35 -11.04 -8.17
C GLY A 39 -4.13 -9.88 -7.19
N LYS A 40 -3.08 -9.87 -6.37
CA LYS A 40 -2.78 -8.85 -5.36
C LYS A 40 -2.77 -7.43 -5.93
N SER A 41 -1.89 -7.17 -6.91
CA SER A 41 -1.80 -5.84 -7.53
C SER A 41 -3.07 -5.45 -8.29
N THR A 42 -3.83 -6.42 -8.82
CA THR A 42 -5.14 -6.14 -9.44
C THR A 42 -6.16 -5.73 -8.39
N THR A 43 -6.19 -6.37 -7.23
CA THR A 43 -7.05 -5.99 -6.10
C THR A 43 -6.74 -4.56 -5.68
N MET A 44 -5.48 -4.23 -5.48
CA MET A 44 -5.05 -2.88 -5.14
C MET A 44 -5.44 -1.87 -6.23
N LYS A 45 -5.16 -2.16 -7.51
CA LYS A 45 -5.55 -1.28 -8.64
C LYS A 45 -7.05 -1.06 -8.71
N THR A 46 -7.85 -2.06 -8.33
CA THR A 46 -9.31 -1.96 -8.31
C THR A 46 -9.78 -1.05 -7.17
N ILE A 47 -9.17 -1.14 -5.96
CA ILE A 47 -9.42 -0.22 -4.84
C ILE A 47 -9.10 1.22 -5.24
N LEU A 48 -7.97 1.43 -5.93
CA LEU A 48 -7.49 2.75 -6.35
C LEU A 48 -8.21 3.35 -7.57
N GLY A 49 -9.20 2.65 -8.13
CA GLY A 49 -9.94 3.13 -9.29
C GLY A 49 -9.19 3.04 -10.62
N LEU A 50 -8.03 2.34 -10.65
CA LEU A 50 -7.23 2.11 -11.86
C LEU A 50 -7.79 0.97 -12.72
N VAL A 51 -8.50 0.03 -12.09
CA VAL A 51 -9.22 -1.06 -12.75
C VAL A 51 -10.67 -1.02 -12.29
N ARG A 52 -11.60 -0.95 -13.24
CA ARG A 52 -13.03 -0.95 -12.91
C ARG A 52 -13.50 -2.37 -12.59
N PRO A 53 -14.13 -2.62 -11.42
CA PRO A 53 -14.71 -3.92 -11.13
C PRO A 53 -15.86 -4.25 -12.08
N ARG A 54 -16.02 -5.52 -12.41
CA ARG A 54 -17.16 -6.06 -13.19
C ARG A 54 -18.35 -6.40 -12.31
N GLY A 55 -18.14 -6.66 -11.04
CA GLY A 55 -19.16 -6.99 -10.06
C GLY A 55 -18.66 -6.78 -8.64
N GLY A 56 -19.58 -6.81 -7.70
CA GLY A 56 -19.30 -6.54 -6.30
C GLY A 56 -19.25 -5.05 -5.97
N GLU A 57 -18.95 -4.74 -4.72
CA GLU A 57 -18.92 -3.38 -4.19
C GLU A 57 -17.58 -3.11 -3.50
N ILE A 58 -17.11 -1.87 -3.59
CA ILE A 58 -15.97 -1.35 -2.82
C ILE A 58 -16.48 -0.18 -2.01
N LEU A 59 -16.44 -0.31 -0.69
CA LEU A 59 -16.96 0.68 0.23
C LEU A 59 -15.82 1.32 1.03
N TRP A 60 -15.85 2.63 1.15
CA TRP A 60 -15.02 3.41 2.06
C TRP A 60 -15.93 4.16 3.03
N ASP A 61 -15.82 3.84 4.32
CA ASP A 61 -16.72 4.32 5.37
C ASP A 61 -18.21 4.09 5.02
N GLY A 62 -18.51 2.90 4.49
CA GLY A 62 -19.87 2.52 4.08
C GLY A 62 -20.37 3.19 2.80
N ARG A 63 -19.55 4.01 2.14
CA ARG A 63 -19.92 4.70 0.88
C ARG A 63 -19.24 4.06 -0.32
N PRO A 64 -19.96 3.80 -1.41
CA PRO A 64 -19.38 3.22 -2.62
C PRO A 64 -18.29 4.12 -3.21
N ILE A 65 -17.15 3.51 -3.55
CA ILE A 65 -16.05 4.19 -4.24
C ILE A 65 -15.69 3.56 -5.58
N GLN A 66 -16.29 2.42 -5.95
CA GLN A 66 -16.09 1.83 -7.27
C GLN A 66 -16.51 2.80 -8.38
N GLY A 67 -15.65 2.94 -9.38
CA GLY A 67 -15.86 3.86 -10.50
C GLY A 67 -15.41 5.30 -10.22
N ARG A 68 -14.91 5.62 -9.04
CA ARG A 68 -14.22 6.89 -8.77
C ARG A 68 -12.86 6.90 -9.48
N THR A 69 -12.42 8.08 -9.85
CA THR A 69 -11.07 8.30 -10.38
C THR A 69 -10.03 8.14 -9.27
N PRO A 70 -8.77 7.80 -9.59
CA PRO A 70 -7.70 7.71 -8.58
C PRO A 70 -7.55 8.98 -7.73
N ALA A 71 -7.71 10.16 -8.33
CA ALA A 71 -7.64 11.43 -7.61
C ALA A 71 -8.77 11.57 -6.57
N GLU A 72 -9.99 11.10 -6.88
CA GLU A 72 -11.13 11.10 -5.94
C GLU A 72 -10.92 10.08 -4.81
N VAL A 73 -10.28 8.93 -5.10
CA VAL A 73 -9.93 7.92 -4.10
C VAL A 73 -8.89 8.50 -3.13
N VAL A 74 -7.87 9.20 -3.63
CA VAL A 74 -6.86 9.87 -2.80
C VAL A 74 -7.50 10.98 -1.95
N ARG A 75 -8.39 11.80 -2.51
CA ARG A 75 -9.13 12.82 -1.74
C ARG A 75 -10.01 12.21 -0.65
N ALA A 76 -10.48 10.98 -0.84
CA ALA A 76 -11.25 10.28 0.18
C ALA A 76 -10.40 9.75 1.35
N GLY A 77 -9.06 9.82 1.24
CA GLY A 77 -8.13 9.44 2.29
C GLY A 77 -7.44 8.09 2.07
N ILE A 78 -7.47 7.53 0.86
CA ILE A 78 -6.75 6.29 0.50
C ILE A 78 -5.58 6.65 -0.41
N ALA A 79 -4.33 6.52 0.05
CA ALA A 79 -3.16 6.83 -0.76
C ALA A 79 -2.33 5.58 -1.10
N PRO A 80 -1.80 5.49 -2.35
CA PRO A 80 -1.00 4.36 -2.78
C PRO A 80 0.50 4.57 -2.52
N VAL A 81 1.20 3.48 -2.20
CA VAL A 81 2.63 3.31 -2.41
C VAL A 81 2.78 2.18 -3.43
N LEU A 82 3.03 2.55 -4.69
CA LEU A 82 2.99 1.63 -5.83
C LEU A 82 4.29 0.84 -5.96
N GLU A 83 4.18 -0.36 -6.51
CA GLU A 83 5.31 -1.17 -6.97
C GLU A 83 6.26 -0.34 -7.86
N SER A 84 7.56 -0.65 -7.82
CA SER A 84 8.60 0.10 -8.54
C SER A 84 8.67 1.58 -8.18
N ARG A 85 8.20 1.94 -6.97
CA ARG A 85 8.32 3.27 -6.33
C ARG A 85 7.60 4.39 -7.07
N ARG A 86 7.53 4.37 -8.40
CA ARG A 86 6.85 5.35 -9.28
C ARG A 86 7.15 6.79 -8.90
N ILE A 87 8.41 7.09 -8.58
CA ILE A 87 8.88 8.47 -8.35
C ILE A 87 9.04 9.21 -9.69
N PHE A 88 9.16 10.53 -9.61
CA PHE A 88 9.51 11.39 -10.74
C PHE A 88 11.05 11.58 -10.72
N PRO A 89 11.82 10.90 -11.59
CA PRO A 89 13.28 10.84 -11.47
C PRO A 89 13.95 12.19 -11.67
N ASP A 90 13.40 13.05 -12.52
CA ASP A 90 13.97 14.36 -12.86
C ASP A 90 13.55 15.46 -11.87
N LEU A 91 12.51 15.25 -11.08
CA LEU A 91 12.11 16.16 -10.02
C LEU A 91 12.99 15.96 -8.79
N THR A 92 13.25 17.03 -8.06
CA THR A 92 13.94 16.96 -6.76
C THR A 92 13.14 16.14 -5.75
N VAL A 93 13.80 15.68 -4.69
CA VAL A 93 13.13 15.05 -3.54
C VAL A 93 11.99 15.92 -3.02
N HIS A 94 12.24 17.22 -2.87
CA HIS A 94 11.24 18.19 -2.42
C HIS A 94 10.03 18.26 -3.33
N GLU A 95 10.23 18.37 -4.63
CA GLU A 95 9.14 18.42 -5.62
C GLU A 95 8.38 17.11 -5.68
N ASN A 96 9.08 15.96 -5.63
CA ASN A 96 8.42 14.65 -5.52
C ASN A 96 7.50 14.57 -4.30
N LEU A 97 7.94 15.04 -3.14
CA LEU A 97 7.10 15.07 -1.94
C LEU A 97 5.87 15.95 -2.16
N LEU A 98 6.03 17.16 -2.68
CA LEU A 98 4.92 18.08 -2.94
C LEU A 98 3.89 17.52 -3.93
N MET A 99 4.31 16.69 -4.89
CA MET A 99 3.36 15.99 -5.78
C MET A 99 2.36 15.11 -5.01
N GLY A 100 2.71 14.65 -3.80
CA GLY A 100 1.78 13.92 -2.92
C GLY A 100 0.61 14.77 -2.42
N ALA A 101 0.79 16.08 -2.33
CA ALA A 101 -0.24 17.03 -1.92
C ALA A 101 -1.10 17.56 -3.10
N TYR A 102 -0.96 16.99 -4.30
CA TYR A 102 -1.63 17.47 -5.53
C TYR A 102 -3.14 17.66 -5.40
N THR A 103 -3.78 16.87 -4.55
CA THR A 103 -5.24 16.92 -4.35
C THR A 103 -5.67 17.92 -3.26
N ARG A 104 -4.74 18.66 -2.66
CA ARG A 104 -4.92 19.55 -1.51
C ARG A 104 -4.68 21.01 -1.91
N ASP A 105 -5.35 21.92 -1.19
CA ASP A 105 -5.25 23.39 -1.37
C ASP A 105 -4.88 24.14 -0.07
N ASP A 106 -4.70 23.38 1.05
CA ASP A 106 -4.33 23.93 2.36
C ASP A 106 -2.82 24.20 2.49
N ALA A 107 -2.30 25.23 1.86
CA ALA A 107 -0.86 25.51 1.76
C ALA A 107 -0.11 25.50 3.12
N ALA A 108 -0.73 25.97 4.20
CA ALA A 108 -0.14 25.95 5.54
C ALA A 108 -0.02 24.51 6.09
N GLY A 109 -1.06 23.70 5.90
CA GLY A 109 -1.06 22.30 6.28
C GLY A 109 -0.07 21.48 5.46
N ILE A 110 0.05 21.73 4.15
CA ILE A 110 1.02 21.04 3.29
C ILE A 110 2.45 21.33 3.78
N ARG A 111 2.78 22.58 4.15
CA ARG A 111 4.09 22.90 4.71
C ARG A 111 4.37 22.18 6.02
N ALA A 112 3.40 22.16 6.94
CA ALA A 112 3.55 21.45 8.20
C ALA A 112 3.73 19.95 8.02
N ASP A 113 3.00 19.33 7.09
CA ASP A 113 3.13 17.91 6.77
C ASP A 113 4.46 17.60 6.10
N LEU A 114 4.95 18.48 5.22
CA LEU A 114 6.26 18.32 4.59
C LEU A 114 7.38 18.29 5.64
N GLU A 115 7.38 19.20 6.60
CA GLU A 115 8.39 19.19 7.66
C GLU A 115 8.28 17.94 8.55
N ARG A 116 7.06 17.45 8.84
CA ARG A 116 6.86 16.16 9.54
C ARG A 116 7.44 14.98 8.75
N VAL A 117 7.16 14.90 7.46
CA VAL A 117 7.70 13.86 6.58
C VAL A 117 9.24 13.92 6.52
N LEU A 118 9.81 15.12 6.42
CA LEU A 118 11.27 15.28 6.42
C LEU A 118 11.90 14.92 7.77
N ALA A 119 11.22 15.16 8.88
CA ALA A 119 11.66 14.69 10.20
C ALA A 119 11.60 13.17 10.33
N GLN A 120 10.58 12.52 9.75
CA GLN A 120 10.43 11.06 9.74
C GLN A 120 11.42 10.36 8.82
N PHE A 121 11.85 11.04 7.74
CA PHE A 121 12.82 10.54 6.77
C PHE A 121 14.04 11.47 6.66
N PRO A 122 14.98 11.45 7.64
CA PRO A 122 16.12 12.40 7.67
C PRO A 122 16.96 12.42 6.39
N VAL A 123 17.14 11.24 5.75
CA VAL A 123 17.87 11.12 4.48
C VAL A 123 17.22 11.94 3.36
N LEU A 124 15.90 12.11 3.37
CA LEU A 124 15.20 12.94 2.39
C LEU A 124 15.38 14.43 2.69
N ALA A 125 15.49 14.80 3.96
CA ALA A 125 15.80 16.17 4.37
C ALA A 125 17.21 16.60 3.91
N GLU A 126 18.21 15.73 4.13
CA GLU A 126 19.60 15.96 3.69
C GLU A 126 19.72 16.09 2.17
N ARG A 127 18.91 15.31 1.43
CA ARG A 127 18.94 15.25 -0.04
C ARG A 127 17.82 16.03 -0.72
N ARG A 128 17.19 16.96 -0.01
CA ARG A 128 15.98 17.68 -0.42
C ARG A 128 16.04 18.27 -1.84
N ARG A 129 17.26 18.73 -2.26
CA ARG A 129 17.49 19.37 -3.56
C ARG A 129 18.03 18.44 -4.65
N GLN A 130 18.28 17.17 -4.31
CA GLN A 130 18.78 16.19 -5.28
C GLN A 130 17.63 15.67 -6.13
N PRO A 131 17.88 15.32 -7.41
CA PRO A 131 16.90 14.60 -8.25
C PRO A 131 16.54 13.26 -7.63
N GLY A 132 15.26 12.92 -7.65
CA GLY A 132 14.78 11.65 -7.11
C GLY A 132 15.42 10.42 -7.73
N GLY A 133 15.74 10.47 -9.02
CA GLY A 133 16.41 9.40 -9.74
C GLY A 133 17.84 9.11 -9.27
N SER A 134 18.51 10.05 -8.58
CA SER A 134 19.87 9.86 -8.05
C SER A 134 19.91 9.13 -6.69
N LEU A 135 18.77 8.90 -6.07
CA LEU A 135 18.65 8.19 -4.81
C LEU A 135 18.87 6.68 -4.99
N SER A 136 19.38 6.03 -3.92
CA SER A 136 19.39 4.56 -3.86
C SER A 136 17.98 3.98 -3.84
N GLY A 137 17.84 2.67 -4.13
CA GLY A 137 16.53 2.02 -4.16
C GLY A 137 15.74 2.15 -2.86
N GLY A 138 16.37 2.02 -1.70
CA GLY A 138 15.71 2.20 -0.40
C GLY A 138 15.31 3.66 -0.13
N GLU A 139 16.14 4.63 -0.53
CA GLU A 139 15.82 6.05 -0.41
C GLU A 139 14.66 6.45 -1.33
N GLN A 140 14.62 5.89 -2.56
CA GLN A 140 13.48 6.08 -3.47
C GLN A 140 12.18 5.50 -2.89
N GLN A 141 12.27 4.37 -2.18
CA GLN A 141 11.11 3.78 -1.49
C GLN A 141 10.62 4.69 -0.36
N MET A 142 11.53 5.23 0.45
CA MET A 142 11.18 6.22 1.46
C MET A 142 10.57 7.48 0.83
N LEU A 143 11.08 7.93 -0.32
CA LEU A 143 10.50 9.06 -1.07
C LEU A 143 9.07 8.77 -1.54
N ALA A 144 8.81 7.56 -2.04
CA ALA A 144 7.46 7.14 -2.45
C ALA A 144 6.49 7.12 -1.26
N MET A 145 6.95 6.60 -0.10
CA MET A 145 6.16 6.61 1.15
C MET A 145 5.92 8.04 1.65
N GLY A 146 6.96 8.87 1.72
CA GLY A 146 6.84 10.27 2.12
C GLY A 146 5.88 11.05 1.21
N ARG A 147 5.93 10.81 -0.10
CA ARG A 147 4.97 11.39 -1.05
C ARG A 147 3.53 10.96 -0.75
N ALA A 148 3.30 9.69 -0.45
CA ALA A 148 1.95 9.21 -0.09
C ALA A 148 1.43 9.87 1.19
N LEU A 149 2.29 10.11 2.18
CA LEU A 149 1.93 10.77 3.44
C LEU A 149 1.50 12.23 3.26
N LEU A 150 2.01 12.93 2.25
CA LEU A 150 1.59 14.32 1.94
C LEU A 150 0.12 14.41 1.51
N ALA A 151 -0.52 13.31 1.12
CA ALA A 151 -1.95 13.27 0.87
C ALA A 151 -2.80 13.26 2.18
N ARG A 152 -2.19 13.18 3.37
CA ARG A 152 -2.87 12.92 4.67
C ARG A 152 -3.79 11.70 4.63
N PRO A 153 -3.28 10.53 4.29
CA PRO A 153 -4.12 9.35 4.17
C PRO A 153 -4.62 8.86 5.54
N ARG A 154 -5.81 8.30 5.55
CA ARG A 154 -6.32 7.44 6.63
C ARG A 154 -6.00 5.97 6.37
N LEU A 155 -5.79 5.61 5.09
CA LEU A 155 -5.36 4.29 4.65
C LEU A 155 -4.24 4.40 3.62
N LEU A 156 -3.13 3.70 3.88
CA LEU A 156 -2.09 3.45 2.89
C LEU A 156 -2.30 2.07 2.25
N VAL A 157 -2.29 2.02 0.92
CA VAL A 157 -2.30 0.77 0.16
C VAL A 157 -0.93 0.61 -0.48
N MET A 158 -0.14 -0.37 -0.01
CA MET A 158 1.26 -0.56 -0.38
C MET A 158 1.44 -1.83 -1.21
N ASP A 159 2.06 -1.71 -2.39
CA ASP A 159 2.32 -2.84 -3.30
C ASP A 159 3.80 -3.22 -3.27
N GLU A 160 4.11 -4.32 -2.61
CA GLU A 160 5.44 -4.93 -2.48
C GLU A 160 6.54 -3.90 -2.14
N PRO A 161 6.38 -3.13 -1.03
CA PRO A 161 7.29 -2.03 -0.72
C PRO A 161 8.72 -2.47 -0.41
N SER A 162 8.93 -3.74 -0.10
CA SER A 162 10.25 -4.33 0.18
C SER A 162 10.99 -4.85 -1.06
N MET A 163 10.30 -4.97 -2.20
CA MET A 163 10.84 -5.64 -3.37
C MET A 163 12.09 -4.96 -3.95
N GLY A 164 13.14 -5.76 -4.17
CA GLY A 164 14.40 -5.29 -4.77
C GLY A 164 15.22 -4.37 -3.85
N LEU A 165 15.01 -4.43 -2.54
CA LEU A 165 15.80 -3.73 -1.54
C LEU A 165 16.83 -4.66 -0.91
N SER A 166 17.92 -4.09 -0.38
CA SER A 166 18.85 -4.86 0.45
C SER A 166 18.20 -5.19 1.81
N PRO A 167 18.65 -6.27 2.51
CA PRO A 167 18.07 -6.68 3.78
C PRO A 167 17.95 -5.53 4.80
N LEU A 168 18.99 -4.72 4.93
CA LEU A 168 18.98 -3.55 5.83
C LEU A 168 17.84 -2.56 5.52
N TYR A 169 17.57 -2.32 4.23
CA TYR A 169 16.48 -1.43 3.84
C TYR A 169 15.11 -2.11 3.98
N VAL A 170 15.01 -3.42 3.80
CA VAL A 170 13.79 -4.18 4.06
C VAL A 170 13.37 -3.97 5.51
N ASP A 171 14.25 -4.26 6.48
CA ASP A 171 13.97 -4.09 7.92
C ASP A 171 13.52 -2.64 8.21
N ARG A 172 14.25 -1.67 7.68
CA ARG A 172 13.93 -0.25 7.87
C ARG A 172 12.56 0.14 7.31
N ILE A 173 12.17 -0.39 6.15
CA ILE A 173 10.85 -0.11 5.55
C ILE A 173 9.75 -0.73 6.42
N PHE A 174 9.93 -1.94 6.93
CA PHE A 174 8.96 -2.57 7.83
C PHE A 174 8.83 -1.84 9.16
N ASP A 175 9.93 -1.35 9.74
CA ASP A 175 9.90 -0.48 10.93
C ASP A 175 9.11 0.80 10.68
N ILE A 176 9.30 1.44 9.52
CA ILE A 176 8.55 2.63 9.12
C ILE A 176 7.06 2.30 9.00
N ILE A 177 6.69 1.21 8.33
CA ILE A 177 5.31 0.76 8.17
C ILE A 177 4.64 0.58 9.53
N GLN A 178 5.31 -0.11 10.46
CA GLN A 178 4.82 -0.26 11.84
C GLN A 178 4.68 1.09 12.56
N GLY A 179 5.63 2.00 12.38
CA GLY A 179 5.58 3.35 12.95
C GLY A 179 4.34 4.10 12.47
N LEU A 180 4.09 4.12 11.16
CA LEU A 180 2.93 4.75 10.55
C LEU A 180 1.60 4.15 11.06
N ASN A 181 1.56 2.84 11.24
CA ASN A 181 0.38 2.17 11.78
C ASN A 181 0.15 2.54 13.26
N ARG A 182 1.20 2.60 14.08
CA ARG A 182 1.11 3.08 15.47
C ARG A 182 0.64 4.53 15.58
N ASP A 183 0.93 5.35 14.57
CA ASP A 183 0.42 6.73 14.45
C ASP A 183 -1.05 6.79 14.01
N GLY A 184 -1.73 5.64 13.86
CA GLY A 184 -3.15 5.51 13.58
C GLY A 184 -3.51 5.42 12.08
N ILE A 185 -2.53 5.32 11.19
CA ILE A 185 -2.79 5.11 9.76
C ILE A 185 -3.13 3.64 9.52
N GLY A 186 -4.29 3.35 8.93
CA GLY A 186 -4.61 2.01 8.44
C GLY A 186 -3.70 1.62 7.28
N ILE A 187 -3.35 0.34 7.17
CA ILE A 187 -2.44 -0.15 6.12
C ILE A 187 -2.99 -1.42 5.50
N LEU A 188 -3.13 -1.42 4.17
CA LEU A 188 -3.26 -2.62 3.38
C LEU A 188 -1.90 -2.90 2.73
N LEU A 189 -1.18 -3.87 3.28
CA LEU A 189 0.15 -4.26 2.84
C LEU A 189 0.06 -5.45 1.88
N VAL A 190 0.32 -5.23 0.61
CA VAL A 190 0.45 -6.29 -0.39
C VAL A 190 1.91 -6.74 -0.43
N GLU A 191 2.16 -8.00 -0.12
CA GLU A 191 3.52 -8.55 -0.05
C GLU A 191 3.58 -10.00 -0.53
N GLN A 192 4.76 -10.38 -1.02
CA GLN A 192 5.11 -11.76 -1.33
C GLN A 192 5.85 -12.41 -0.15
N ASN A 193 6.66 -11.66 0.58
CA ASN A 193 7.35 -12.14 1.77
C ASN A 193 6.36 -12.25 2.95
N ALA A 194 5.74 -13.44 3.06
CA ALA A 194 4.71 -13.70 4.06
C ALA A 194 5.25 -13.61 5.49
N ASN A 195 6.49 -14.07 5.74
CA ASN A 195 7.10 -14.00 7.07
C ASN A 195 7.18 -12.56 7.58
N MET A 196 7.73 -11.67 6.75
CA MET A 196 7.88 -10.26 7.11
C MET A 196 6.52 -9.57 7.26
N ALA A 197 5.59 -9.80 6.33
CA ALA A 197 4.28 -9.17 6.38
C ALA A 197 3.48 -9.61 7.62
N LEU A 198 3.47 -10.91 7.93
CA LEU A 198 2.74 -11.46 9.09
C LEU A 198 3.37 -11.06 10.42
N SER A 199 4.68 -10.76 10.46
CA SER A 199 5.33 -10.33 11.70
C SER A 199 4.86 -8.96 12.22
N ILE A 200 4.26 -8.15 11.34
CA ILE A 200 3.80 -6.79 11.68
C ILE A 200 2.28 -6.60 11.52
N ALA A 201 1.59 -7.53 10.85
CA ALA A 201 0.16 -7.41 10.55
C ALA A 201 -0.72 -7.88 11.72
N ASP A 202 -1.91 -7.29 11.83
CA ASP A 202 -2.97 -7.76 12.73
C ASP A 202 -3.67 -8.99 12.14
N ARG A 203 -3.98 -8.92 10.85
CA ARG A 203 -4.68 -9.98 10.08
C ARG A 203 -4.09 -10.11 8.68
N GLY A 204 -4.40 -11.22 8.03
CA GLY A 204 -4.02 -11.44 6.64
C GLY A 204 -5.08 -12.14 5.81
N TYR A 205 -4.99 -11.90 4.52
CA TYR A 205 -5.72 -12.60 3.46
C TYR A 205 -4.71 -13.23 2.51
N VAL A 206 -4.98 -14.46 2.10
CA VAL A 206 -4.14 -15.18 1.14
C VAL A 206 -4.90 -15.30 -0.17
N LEU A 207 -4.33 -14.76 -1.23
CA LEU A 207 -4.85 -14.84 -2.59
C LEU A 207 -4.18 -15.98 -3.37
N GLN A 208 -5.00 -16.79 -4.00
CA GLN A 208 -4.56 -17.78 -4.99
C GLN A 208 -5.48 -17.73 -6.20
N THR A 209 -4.92 -17.56 -7.39
CA THR A 209 -5.67 -17.55 -8.67
C THR A 209 -6.90 -16.63 -8.62
N GLY A 210 -6.73 -15.42 -8.09
CA GLY A 210 -7.78 -14.39 -8.03
C GLY A 210 -8.90 -14.65 -7.01
N ARG A 211 -8.69 -15.52 -6.03
CA ARG A 211 -9.65 -15.83 -4.94
C ARG A 211 -8.96 -15.71 -3.58
N VAL A 212 -9.70 -15.29 -2.57
CA VAL A 212 -9.26 -15.43 -1.18
C VAL A 212 -9.46 -16.89 -0.77
N VAL A 213 -8.35 -17.56 -0.46
CA VAL A 213 -8.37 -19.00 -0.06
C VAL A 213 -8.19 -19.17 1.44
N LEU A 214 -7.66 -18.16 2.14
CA LEU A 214 -7.47 -18.16 3.59
C LEU A 214 -7.54 -16.74 4.13
N GLN A 215 -8.13 -16.58 5.31
CA GLN A 215 -8.13 -15.33 6.07
C GLN A 215 -8.15 -15.64 7.56
N ASP A 216 -7.30 -14.99 8.33
CA ASP A 216 -7.26 -15.13 9.79
C ASP A 216 -6.41 -14.01 10.43
N ALA A 217 -6.37 -14.00 11.76
CA ALA A 217 -5.36 -13.24 12.51
C ALA A 217 -3.95 -13.66 12.08
N ALA A 218 -3.01 -12.71 12.00
CA ALA A 218 -1.65 -12.98 11.54
C ALA A 218 -0.97 -14.08 12.37
N ALA A 219 -1.17 -14.09 13.69
CA ALA A 219 -0.64 -15.13 14.60
C ALA A 219 -1.13 -16.55 14.27
N ASN A 220 -2.35 -16.69 13.74
CA ASN A 220 -2.90 -17.97 13.33
C ASN A 220 -2.35 -18.37 11.95
N LEU A 221 -2.23 -17.41 11.03
CA LEU A 221 -1.70 -17.65 9.68
C LEU A 221 -0.26 -18.16 9.69
N VAL A 222 0.59 -17.65 10.57
CA VAL A 222 1.99 -18.13 10.72
C VAL A 222 2.04 -19.62 11.04
N ASN A 223 1.06 -20.14 11.77
CA ASN A 223 1.00 -21.54 12.18
C ASN A 223 0.14 -22.42 11.24
N HIS A 224 -0.50 -21.84 10.24
CA HIS A 224 -1.41 -22.56 9.36
C HIS A 224 -0.63 -23.51 8.42
N PRO A 225 -1.00 -24.81 8.28
CA PRO A 225 -0.24 -25.76 7.46
C PRO A 225 -0.05 -25.33 6.01
N MET A 226 -1.08 -24.76 5.37
CA MET A 226 -1.00 -24.26 4.00
C MET A 226 -0.01 -23.10 3.87
N MET A 227 0.06 -22.22 4.88
CA MET A 227 1.02 -21.10 4.88
C MET A 227 2.45 -21.62 5.02
N ARG A 228 2.69 -22.56 5.92
CA ARG A 228 4.01 -23.19 6.08
C ARG A 228 4.48 -23.83 4.80
N ALA A 229 3.66 -24.69 4.21
CA ALA A 229 4.02 -25.45 3.00
C ALA A 229 4.23 -24.58 1.76
N ALA A 230 3.50 -23.45 1.62
CA ALA A 230 3.51 -22.65 0.38
C ALA A 230 4.29 -21.34 0.48
N TYR A 231 4.50 -20.79 1.67
CA TYR A 231 4.97 -19.40 1.84
C TYR A 231 6.00 -19.20 2.95
N LEU A 232 6.15 -20.11 3.92
CA LEU A 232 6.96 -19.89 5.13
C LEU A 232 8.15 -20.86 5.25
N GLU A 233 8.11 -22.01 4.62
CA GLU A 233 9.22 -22.98 4.56
C GLU A 233 10.05 -22.74 3.29
N LEU A 234 11.16 -22.00 3.44
CA LEU A 234 12.29 -21.95 2.53
C LEU A 234 13.55 -22.34 3.27
#